data_6ba52f718da65465ccccab1299dbab05
#
_entry.id   6ba52f718da65465ccccab1299dbab05
#
_cell.length_a   1.000
_cell.length_b   1.000
_cell.length_c   1.000
_cell.angle_alpha   90.00
_cell.angle_beta   90.00
_cell.angle_gamma   90.00
#
_symmetry.space_group_name_H-M   'P 1'
#
loop_
_entity.id
_entity.type
_entity.pdbx_description
1 polymer ?
#
loop_
_entity_poly.entity_id
_entity_poly.type
_entity_poly.pdbx_seq_one_letter_code
_entity_poly.pdbx_strand_id
1 'polypeptide(L)'
;MSVAILLSARRRPRPRLALLLLTLLLIAASLVHLGLGARWIAPQTVLQALLEYDPRNFEQRIIIDLRLVRLAAALLTGAALGVAGLLLQTVIRNPLGEPHILGLNAGASLAVVATSALGLSFGAFPAGRPLTAACGAGLLFGGVMALASAGRGGATPLRITLCGVALSGFASAVTAAILILDEQTLLAMRTWLAGDLAGLNWSTLQTALVPALIGLGVALLIAPRLNVLALGDKVALGLGVNLVQTRLLGLLAIGLLCGAAVAVAGPIGFVGLVVPHVVRRLVTEDIRLALPLAAPVGALALVLADIAARTLVAPQELATGAMTALVGAPLFIFIAARFFK
;
A
#
# COMPACT_ATOMS: atom_id res chain seq x y z
N MET A 1 25.67 -0.16 35.21
CA MET A 1 24.59 -0.75 34.37
C MET A 1 23.22 -0.51 35.01
N SER A 2 22.76 0.70 35.27
CA SER A 2 21.45 0.90 35.94
C SER A 2 20.80 2.28 35.77
N VAL A 3 21.31 3.20 34.95
CA VAL A 3 20.70 4.53 34.79
C VAL A 3 20.05 4.70 33.38
N ALA A 4 20.43 3.88 32.40
CA ALA A 4 19.87 3.96 31.01
C ALA A 4 18.47 3.34 30.87
N ILE A 5 18.01 2.54 31.85
CA ILE A 5 16.70 1.84 31.80
C ILE A 5 15.53 2.74 32.23
N LEU A 6 15.81 3.81 32.98
CA LEU A 6 14.75 4.69 33.51
C LEU A 6 14.28 5.81 32.59
N LEU A 7 14.93 6.03 31.43
CA LEU A 7 14.59 7.13 30.54
C LEU A 7 13.70 6.75 29.33
N SER A 8 13.23 5.52 29.21
CA SER A 8 12.41 5.09 28.05
C SER A 8 10.96 4.70 28.36
N ALA A 9 10.46 4.95 29.55
CA ALA A 9 9.02 4.83 29.82
C ALA A 9 8.25 6.03 29.22
N ARG A 10 8.42 6.30 27.91
CA ARG A 10 7.46 7.14 27.19
C ARG A 10 6.10 6.44 27.31
N ARG A 11 5.19 7.03 28.09
CA ARG A 11 3.79 6.59 28.18
C ARG A 11 3.25 6.56 26.75
N ARG A 12 3.15 5.34 26.17
CA ARG A 12 2.50 5.17 24.85
C ARG A 12 1.09 5.73 24.97
N PRO A 13 0.63 6.55 24.03
CA PRO A 13 -0.72 7.09 24.09
C PRO A 13 -1.73 5.93 24.11
N ARG A 14 -2.83 6.12 24.82
CA ARG A 14 -3.92 5.14 24.84
C ARG A 14 -4.38 4.90 23.40
N PRO A 15 -4.52 3.64 22.91
CA PRO A 15 -4.85 3.35 21.51
C PRO A 15 -6.09 4.10 21.00
N ARG A 16 -7.09 4.31 21.85
CA ARG A 16 -8.30 5.08 21.52
C ARG A 16 -8.00 6.55 21.26
N LEU A 17 -7.13 7.18 22.08
CA LEU A 17 -6.71 8.56 21.86
C LEU A 17 -5.86 8.70 20.59
N ALA A 18 -4.98 7.75 20.34
CA ALA A 18 -4.18 7.71 19.11
C ALA A 18 -5.08 7.60 17.87
N LEU A 19 -6.10 6.74 17.91
CA LEU A 19 -7.06 6.61 16.81
C LEU A 19 -7.84 7.91 16.59
N LEU A 20 -8.32 8.55 17.67
CA LEU A 20 -9.02 9.83 17.58
C LEU A 20 -8.15 10.91 16.93
N LEU A 21 -6.91 11.07 17.41
CA LEU A 21 -5.97 12.06 16.87
C LEU A 21 -5.61 11.78 15.41
N LEU A 22 -5.39 10.52 15.05
CA LEU A 22 -5.14 10.11 13.66
C LEU A 22 -6.34 10.39 12.75
N THR A 23 -7.55 10.13 13.22
CA THR A 23 -8.78 10.41 12.46
C THR A 23 -8.95 11.92 12.24
N LEU A 24 -8.74 12.73 13.26
CA LEU A 24 -8.81 14.20 13.14
C LEU A 24 -7.73 14.72 12.19
N LEU A 25 -6.50 14.21 12.29
CA LEU A 25 -5.40 14.58 11.39
C LEU A 25 -5.69 14.16 9.95
N LEU A 26 -6.26 12.96 9.74
CA LEU A 26 -6.65 12.47 8.42
C LEU A 26 -7.76 13.34 7.80
N ILE A 27 -8.76 13.74 8.59
CA ILE A 27 -9.81 14.67 8.13
C ILE A 27 -9.19 16.02 7.73
N ALA A 28 -8.34 16.58 8.57
CA ALA A 28 -7.66 17.85 8.26
C ALA A 28 -6.80 17.74 7.00
N ALA A 29 -5.99 16.68 6.87
CA ALA A 29 -5.19 16.42 5.67
C ALA A 29 -6.06 16.23 4.42
N SER A 30 -7.22 15.58 4.54
CA SER A 30 -8.18 15.39 3.45
C SER A 30 -8.78 16.71 2.97
N LEU A 31 -9.16 17.60 3.88
CA LEU A 31 -9.65 18.94 3.53
C LEU A 31 -8.57 19.77 2.82
N VAL A 32 -7.34 19.73 3.34
CA VAL A 32 -6.19 20.37 2.71
C VAL A 32 -5.94 19.78 1.32
N HIS A 33 -6.00 18.46 1.16
CA HIS A 33 -5.84 17.76 -0.12
C HIS A 33 -6.88 18.21 -1.17
N LEU A 34 -8.14 18.41 -0.76
CA LEU A 34 -9.20 18.91 -1.65
C LEU A 34 -8.98 20.36 -2.06
N GLY A 35 -8.43 21.20 -1.16
CA GLY A 35 -8.13 22.61 -1.45
C GLY A 35 -6.88 22.81 -2.29
N LEU A 36 -5.83 22.00 -2.08
CA LEU A 36 -4.53 22.11 -2.74
C LEU A 36 -4.51 21.40 -4.10
N GLY A 37 -3.75 21.95 -5.04
CA GLY A 37 -3.49 21.41 -6.37
C GLY A 37 -2.81 22.46 -7.22
N ALA A 38 -2.78 22.30 -8.56
CA ALA A 38 -2.22 23.30 -9.49
C ALA A 38 -2.85 24.69 -9.28
N ARG A 39 -4.09 24.75 -8.82
CA ARG A 39 -4.77 25.98 -8.39
C ARG A 39 -5.31 25.77 -6.97
N TRP A 40 -5.06 26.76 -6.11
CA TRP A 40 -5.66 26.82 -4.76
C TRP A 40 -7.17 27.08 -4.87
N ILE A 41 -7.96 26.31 -4.15
CA ILE A 41 -9.40 26.53 -3.96
C ILE A 41 -9.66 26.81 -2.49
N ALA A 42 -10.43 27.86 -2.22
CA ALA A 42 -10.71 28.31 -0.86
C ALA A 42 -11.43 27.21 -0.03
N PRO A 43 -11.12 27.04 1.26
CA PRO A 43 -11.77 26.04 2.11
C PRO A 43 -13.30 26.18 2.17
N GLN A 44 -13.82 27.40 2.04
CA GLN A 44 -15.26 27.66 1.98
C GLN A 44 -15.89 27.00 0.74
N THR A 45 -15.25 27.14 -0.44
CA THR A 45 -15.72 26.49 -1.67
C THR A 45 -15.62 24.97 -1.57
N VAL A 46 -14.60 24.42 -0.88
CA VAL A 46 -14.49 23.00 -0.62
C VAL A 46 -15.66 22.49 0.24
N LEU A 47 -16.00 23.21 1.30
CA LEU A 47 -17.12 22.85 2.16
C LEU A 47 -18.46 22.97 1.42
N GLN A 48 -18.66 24.04 0.65
CA GLN A 48 -19.85 24.21 -0.19
C GLN A 48 -19.99 23.08 -1.21
N ALA A 49 -18.90 22.70 -1.89
CA ALA A 49 -18.92 21.61 -2.84
C ALA A 49 -19.34 20.26 -2.23
N LEU A 50 -19.01 20.03 -0.95
CA LEU A 50 -19.35 18.79 -0.24
C LEU A 50 -20.77 18.81 0.35
N LEU A 51 -21.31 20.01 0.70
CA LEU A 51 -22.61 20.16 1.37
C LEU A 51 -23.72 20.57 0.40
N GLU A 52 -23.41 21.47 -0.54
CA GLU A 52 -24.37 22.10 -1.46
C GLU A 52 -23.76 22.20 -2.86
N TYR A 53 -23.58 21.03 -3.53
CA TYR A 53 -22.94 20.95 -4.84
C TYR A 53 -23.75 21.68 -5.92
N ASP A 54 -23.13 22.70 -6.54
CA ASP A 54 -23.63 23.37 -7.75
C ASP A 54 -22.86 22.92 -8.99
N PRO A 55 -23.48 22.16 -9.91
CA PRO A 55 -22.85 21.73 -11.16
C PRO A 55 -22.41 22.86 -12.10
N ARG A 56 -22.92 24.08 -11.90
CA ARG A 56 -22.56 25.26 -12.70
C ARG A 56 -21.26 25.91 -12.22
N ASN A 57 -20.88 25.65 -10.98
CA ASN A 57 -19.63 26.17 -10.41
C ASN A 57 -18.45 25.28 -10.85
N PHE A 58 -17.54 25.86 -11.65
CA PHE A 58 -16.39 25.15 -12.19
C PHE A 58 -15.44 24.64 -11.09
N GLU A 59 -15.22 25.41 -10.01
CA GLU A 59 -14.35 25.00 -8.92
C GLU A 59 -14.94 23.82 -8.14
N GLN A 60 -16.23 23.81 -7.90
CA GLN A 60 -16.91 22.70 -7.25
C GLN A 60 -16.88 21.41 -8.08
N ARG A 61 -17.01 21.54 -9.41
CA ARG A 61 -16.83 20.38 -10.32
C ARG A 61 -15.43 19.79 -10.23
N ILE A 62 -14.38 20.60 -10.20
CA ILE A 62 -12.99 20.12 -10.02
C ILE A 62 -12.87 19.35 -8.70
N ILE A 63 -13.50 19.84 -7.63
CA ILE A 63 -13.45 19.16 -6.32
C ILE A 63 -14.13 17.79 -6.40
N ILE A 64 -15.34 17.71 -6.92
CA ILE A 64 -16.15 16.49 -6.90
C ILE A 64 -15.68 15.47 -7.95
N ASP A 65 -15.43 15.93 -9.20
CA ASP A 65 -15.16 15.02 -10.30
C ASP A 65 -13.69 14.55 -10.37
N LEU A 66 -12.75 15.35 -9.84
CA LEU A 66 -11.32 15.06 -9.94
C LEU A 66 -10.66 14.84 -8.56
N ARG A 67 -10.77 15.84 -7.66
CA ARG A 67 -10.01 15.80 -6.41
C ARG A 67 -10.57 14.82 -5.39
N LEU A 68 -11.88 14.65 -5.34
CA LEU A 68 -12.52 13.70 -4.42
C LEU A 68 -12.21 12.24 -4.82
N VAL A 69 -12.22 11.94 -6.11
CA VAL A 69 -11.82 10.62 -6.63
C VAL A 69 -10.35 10.32 -6.27
N ARG A 70 -9.47 11.30 -6.49
CA ARG A 70 -8.04 11.19 -6.16
C ARG A 70 -7.80 11.02 -4.66
N LEU A 71 -8.53 11.77 -3.83
CA LEU A 71 -8.49 11.61 -2.37
C LEU A 71 -8.95 10.20 -1.94
N ALA A 72 -10.08 9.73 -2.47
CA ALA A 72 -10.59 8.39 -2.18
C ALA A 72 -9.59 7.30 -2.60
N ALA A 73 -8.91 7.48 -3.73
CA ALA A 73 -7.84 6.61 -4.19
C ALA A 73 -6.64 6.61 -3.23
N ALA A 74 -6.21 7.80 -2.77
CA ALA A 74 -5.13 7.92 -1.79
C ALA A 74 -5.48 7.24 -0.47
N LEU A 75 -6.70 7.43 0.03
CA LEU A 75 -7.18 6.81 1.26
C LEU A 75 -7.21 5.28 1.14
N LEU A 76 -7.81 4.74 0.08
CA LEU A 76 -7.92 3.30 -0.15
C LEU A 76 -6.54 2.65 -0.31
N THR A 77 -5.72 3.19 -1.20
CA THR A 77 -4.39 2.65 -1.51
C THR A 77 -3.46 2.72 -0.31
N GLY A 78 -3.43 3.86 0.37
CA GLY A 78 -2.60 4.05 1.56
C GLY A 78 -2.99 3.13 2.71
N ALA A 79 -4.30 3.01 2.98
CA ALA A 79 -4.81 2.10 3.99
C ALA A 79 -4.48 0.64 3.67
N ALA A 80 -4.71 0.21 2.43
CA ALA A 80 -4.42 -1.15 1.98
C ALA A 80 -2.94 -1.49 2.10
N LEU A 81 -2.04 -0.62 1.62
CA LEU A 81 -0.59 -0.82 1.72
C LEU A 81 -0.08 -0.79 3.17
N GLY A 82 -0.63 0.08 4.02
CA GLY A 82 -0.27 0.14 5.44
C GLY A 82 -0.61 -1.13 6.18
N VAL A 83 -1.82 -1.66 5.97
CA VAL A 83 -2.27 -2.95 6.56
C VAL A 83 -1.47 -4.12 5.98
N ALA A 84 -1.29 -4.18 4.66
CA ALA A 84 -0.52 -5.22 4.00
C ALA A 84 0.93 -5.29 4.50
N GLY A 85 1.57 -4.13 4.69
CA GLY A 85 2.91 -4.05 5.25
C GLY A 85 3.00 -4.59 6.67
N LEU A 86 2.04 -4.25 7.54
CA LEU A 86 1.99 -4.76 8.91
C LEU A 86 1.79 -6.29 8.95
N LEU A 87 0.90 -6.80 8.11
CA LEU A 87 0.68 -8.23 7.96
C LEU A 87 1.95 -8.94 7.49
N LEU A 88 2.57 -8.43 6.44
CA LEU A 88 3.77 -9.05 5.87
C LEU A 88 4.90 -9.12 6.89
N GLN A 89 5.25 -7.99 7.53
CA GLN A 89 6.29 -7.95 8.55
C GLN A 89 6.03 -8.92 9.70
N THR A 90 4.76 -9.15 10.02
CA THR A 90 4.35 -10.11 11.05
C THR A 90 4.47 -11.56 10.58
N VAL A 91 3.99 -11.87 9.37
CA VAL A 91 4.00 -13.23 8.79
C VAL A 91 5.42 -13.72 8.53
N ILE A 92 6.28 -12.86 7.96
CA ILE A 92 7.69 -13.21 7.69
C ILE A 92 8.61 -12.94 8.88
N ARG A 93 8.09 -12.32 9.94
CA ARG A 93 8.85 -11.89 11.15
C ARG A 93 10.11 -11.10 10.81
N ASN A 94 9.99 -10.25 9.82
CA ASN A 94 11.06 -9.37 9.40
C ASN A 94 10.54 -7.92 9.37
N PRO A 95 11.06 -7.03 10.22
CA PRO A 95 10.60 -5.64 10.26
C PRO A 95 10.93 -4.85 8.98
N LEU A 96 11.87 -5.34 8.16
CA LEU A 96 12.20 -4.76 6.86
C LEU A 96 11.37 -5.34 5.71
N GLY A 97 10.39 -6.18 6.02
CA GLY A 97 9.46 -6.74 5.02
C GLY A 97 8.63 -5.67 4.36
N GLU A 98 8.67 -5.63 3.04
CA GLU A 98 7.84 -4.76 2.20
C GLU A 98 7.10 -5.59 1.15
N PRO A 99 5.80 -5.32 0.91
CA PRO A 99 5.02 -6.07 -0.09
C PRO A 99 5.61 -6.06 -1.50
N HIS A 100 6.34 -5.01 -1.87
CA HIS A 100 7.03 -4.89 -3.15
C HIS A 100 7.99 -6.07 -3.40
N ILE A 101 8.69 -6.54 -2.37
CA ILE A 101 9.66 -7.65 -2.44
C ILE A 101 8.98 -8.99 -2.77
N LEU A 102 7.68 -9.15 -2.52
CA LEU A 102 6.94 -10.38 -2.81
C LEU A 102 6.50 -10.55 -4.27
N GLY A 103 6.93 -9.66 -5.14
CA GLY A 103 6.60 -9.73 -6.57
C GLY A 103 5.25 -9.14 -6.96
N LEU A 104 4.44 -8.68 -6.01
CA LEU A 104 3.10 -8.18 -6.29
C LEU A 104 3.10 -7.03 -7.30
N ASN A 105 3.95 -6.02 -7.08
CA ASN A 105 4.07 -4.88 -7.99
C ASN A 105 4.67 -5.29 -9.35
N ALA A 106 5.72 -6.13 -9.35
CA ALA A 106 6.35 -6.59 -10.57
C ALA A 106 5.42 -7.45 -11.43
N GLY A 107 4.63 -8.33 -10.79
CA GLY A 107 3.62 -9.13 -11.47
C GLY A 107 2.49 -8.30 -12.06
N ALA A 108 2.01 -7.31 -11.32
CA ALA A 108 1.01 -6.36 -11.81
C ALA A 108 1.53 -5.58 -13.01
N SER A 109 2.75 -5.03 -12.91
CA SER A 109 3.39 -4.27 -13.99
C SER A 109 3.59 -5.12 -15.25
N LEU A 110 4.10 -6.34 -15.09
CA LEU A 110 4.29 -7.26 -16.21
C LEU A 110 2.97 -7.58 -16.92
N ALA A 111 1.93 -7.92 -16.17
CA ALA A 111 0.63 -8.27 -16.76
C ALA A 111 0.00 -7.10 -17.51
N VAL A 112 0.02 -5.89 -16.92
CA VAL A 112 -0.56 -4.70 -17.56
C VAL A 112 0.23 -4.28 -18.80
N VAL A 113 1.56 -4.30 -18.73
CA VAL A 113 2.42 -3.95 -19.88
C VAL A 113 2.29 -4.99 -20.99
N ALA A 114 2.31 -6.28 -20.67
CA ALA A 114 2.18 -7.34 -21.66
C ALA A 114 0.81 -7.30 -22.38
N THR A 115 -0.28 -7.11 -21.65
CA THR A 115 -1.61 -6.99 -22.25
C THR A 115 -1.76 -5.72 -23.09
N SER A 116 -1.11 -4.62 -22.70
CA SER A 116 -1.09 -3.39 -23.50
C SER A 116 -0.31 -3.59 -24.81
N ALA A 117 0.87 -4.21 -24.77
CA ALA A 117 1.68 -4.50 -25.94
C ALA A 117 1.01 -5.48 -26.93
N LEU A 118 0.17 -6.39 -26.41
CA LEU A 118 -0.63 -7.28 -27.25
C LEU A 118 -1.88 -6.59 -27.87
N GLY A 119 -2.05 -5.28 -27.68
CA GLY A 119 -3.19 -4.53 -28.20
C GLY A 119 -4.53 -4.91 -27.55
N LEU A 120 -4.51 -5.61 -26.42
CA LEU A 120 -5.71 -5.94 -25.68
C LEU A 120 -6.24 -4.67 -25.00
N SER A 121 -7.24 -4.03 -25.64
CA SER A 121 -7.76 -2.76 -25.15
C SER A 121 -8.55 -2.95 -23.85
N PHE A 122 -8.14 -2.25 -22.81
CA PHE A 122 -8.89 -2.15 -21.56
C PHE A 122 -10.16 -1.28 -21.68
N GLY A 123 -10.34 -0.62 -22.85
CA GLY A 123 -11.42 0.36 -23.06
C GLY A 123 -12.84 -0.21 -23.07
N ALA A 124 -13.00 -1.51 -23.34
CA ALA A 124 -14.31 -2.16 -23.31
C ALA A 124 -14.81 -2.45 -21.86
N PHE A 125 -13.90 -2.52 -20.90
CA PHE A 125 -14.23 -2.79 -19.49
C PHE A 125 -13.51 -1.79 -18.59
N PRO A 126 -14.21 -0.91 -17.85
CA PRO A 126 -13.60 0.03 -16.91
C PRO A 126 -12.71 -0.64 -15.87
N ALA A 127 -13.01 -1.90 -15.52
CA ALA A 127 -12.24 -2.73 -14.61
C ALA A 127 -11.07 -3.50 -15.26
N GLY A 128 -10.85 -3.37 -16.58
CA GLY A 128 -9.88 -4.22 -17.30
C GLY A 128 -8.45 -4.09 -16.79
N ARG A 129 -7.90 -2.88 -16.72
CA ARG A 129 -6.55 -2.63 -16.20
C ARG A 129 -6.41 -3.03 -14.71
N PRO A 130 -7.32 -2.63 -13.81
CA PRO A 130 -7.28 -3.06 -12.41
C PRO A 130 -7.30 -4.57 -12.22
N LEU A 131 -8.17 -5.27 -12.94
CA LEU A 131 -8.25 -6.74 -12.87
C LEU A 131 -6.97 -7.39 -13.40
N THR A 132 -6.44 -6.91 -14.52
CA THR A 132 -5.17 -7.43 -15.06
C THR A 132 -4.02 -7.23 -14.09
N ALA A 133 -3.92 -6.05 -13.46
CA ALA A 133 -2.92 -5.77 -12.44
C ALA A 133 -3.07 -6.71 -11.23
N ALA A 134 -4.29 -6.90 -10.73
CA ALA A 134 -4.57 -7.80 -9.62
C ALA A 134 -4.27 -9.26 -9.96
N CYS A 135 -4.63 -9.73 -11.15
CA CYS A 135 -4.31 -11.08 -11.63
C CYS A 135 -2.80 -11.28 -11.75
N GLY A 136 -2.08 -10.33 -12.37
CA GLY A 136 -0.63 -10.40 -12.50
C GLY A 136 0.09 -10.42 -11.16
N ALA A 137 -0.33 -9.55 -10.23
CA ALA A 137 0.15 -9.56 -8.86
C ALA A 137 -0.09 -10.92 -8.17
N GLY A 138 -1.30 -11.45 -8.28
CA GLY A 138 -1.69 -12.74 -7.69
C GLY A 138 -0.92 -13.92 -8.29
N LEU A 139 -0.74 -13.93 -9.61
CA LEU A 139 0.01 -14.99 -10.31
C LEU A 139 1.48 -15.00 -9.92
N LEU A 140 2.15 -13.85 -9.92
CA LEU A 140 3.57 -13.79 -9.54
C LEU A 140 3.75 -14.12 -8.06
N PHE A 141 2.90 -13.62 -7.20
CA PHE A 141 2.90 -13.94 -5.79
C PHE A 141 2.63 -15.43 -5.52
N GLY A 142 1.65 -16.03 -6.24
CA GLY A 142 1.40 -17.47 -6.21
C GLY A 142 2.62 -18.28 -6.64
N GLY A 143 3.32 -17.84 -7.69
CA GLY A 143 4.58 -18.41 -8.14
C GLY A 143 5.69 -18.34 -7.06
N VAL A 144 5.83 -17.18 -6.39
CA VAL A 144 6.75 -17.02 -5.25
C VAL A 144 6.42 -18.02 -4.14
N MET A 145 5.14 -18.17 -3.81
CA MET A 145 4.70 -19.10 -2.76
C MET A 145 4.93 -20.55 -3.16
N ALA A 146 4.63 -20.92 -4.41
CA ALA A 146 4.86 -22.26 -4.94
C ALA A 146 6.33 -22.65 -4.87
N LEU A 147 7.22 -21.77 -5.38
CA LEU A 147 8.68 -22.01 -5.36
C LEU A 147 9.24 -22.05 -3.93
N ALA A 148 8.82 -21.14 -3.07
CA ALA A 148 9.26 -21.11 -1.68
C ALA A 148 8.84 -22.37 -0.90
N SER A 149 7.71 -22.99 -1.29
CA SER A 149 7.16 -24.18 -0.66
C SER A 149 7.70 -25.50 -1.21
N ALA A 150 8.28 -25.51 -2.42
CA ALA A 150 8.73 -26.73 -3.12
C ALA A 150 9.92 -27.44 -2.45
N GLY A 151 10.66 -26.75 -1.55
CA GLY A 151 11.81 -27.34 -0.87
C GLY A 151 11.45 -28.09 0.43
N ARG A 152 12.31 -29.06 0.83
CA ARG A 152 12.21 -29.71 2.15
C ARG A 152 12.20 -28.66 3.27
N GLY A 153 11.17 -28.65 4.11
CA GLY A 153 10.99 -27.68 5.21
C GLY A 153 10.00 -26.54 4.93
N GLY A 154 9.34 -26.52 3.75
CA GLY A 154 8.25 -25.60 3.42
C GLY A 154 8.68 -24.14 3.18
N ALA A 155 7.69 -23.25 3.13
CA ALA A 155 7.88 -21.81 2.89
C ALA A 155 8.45 -21.11 4.13
N THR A 156 9.77 -21.03 4.23
CA THR A 156 10.43 -20.24 5.28
C THR A 156 10.50 -18.76 4.88
N PRO A 157 10.57 -17.81 5.84
CA PRO A 157 10.69 -16.40 5.55
C PRO A 157 11.82 -16.05 4.58
N LEU A 158 12.99 -16.65 4.75
CA LEU A 158 14.14 -16.45 3.87
C LEU A 158 13.85 -16.91 2.43
N ARG A 159 13.25 -18.09 2.26
CA ARG A 159 12.91 -18.63 0.93
C ARG A 159 11.86 -17.75 0.24
N ILE A 160 10.85 -17.31 0.96
CA ILE A 160 9.82 -16.40 0.44
C ILE A 160 10.49 -15.12 -0.09
N THR A 161 11.38 -14.52 0.70
CA THR A 161 12.10 -13.31 0.30
C THR A 161 13.00 -13.54 -0.91
N LEU A 162 13.80 -14.61 -0.92
CA LEU A 162 14.71 -14.90 -2.04
C LEU A 162 13.95 -15.21 -3.34
N CYS A 163 12.91 -16.06 -3.28
CA CYS A 163 12.06 -16.34 -4.44
C CYS A 163 11.33 -15.07 -4.90
N GLY A 164 10.88 -14.24 -3.96
CA GLY A 164 10.24 -12.97 -4.27
C GLY A 164 11.16 -12.01 -5.03
N VAL A 165 12.39 -11.82 -4.55
CA VAL A 165 13.39 -10.97 -5.22
C VAL A 165 13.74 -11.52 -6.61
N ALA A 166 13.99 -12.83 -6.74
CA ALA A 166 14.34 -13.45 -8.00
C ALA A 166 13.22 -13.33 -9.05
N LEU A 167 11.97 -13.67 -8.68
CA LEU A 167 10.83 -13.56 -9.59
C LEU A 167 10.47 -12.11 -9.91
N SER A 168 10.60 -11.20 -8.93
CA SER A 168 10.41 -9.77 -9.18
C SER A 168 11.42 -9.23 -10.17
N GLY A 169 12.70 -9.61 -10.02
CA GLY A 169 13.76 -9.24 -10.96
C GLY A 169 13.50 -9.76 -12.36
N PHE A 170 13.09 -11.02 -12.48
CA PHE A 170 12.72 -11.62 -13.78
C PHE A 170 11.53 -10.89 -14.41
N ALA A 171 10.44 -10.68 -13.68
CA ALA A 171 9.26 -9.97 -14.19
C ALA A 171 9.58 -8.54 -14.59
N SER A 172 10.41 -7.84 -13.81
CA SER A 172 10.87 -6.48 -14.14
C SER A 172 11.73 -6.44 -15.39
N ALA A 173 12.62 -7.42 -15.58
CA ALA A 173 13.44 -7.53 -16.79
C ALA A 173 12.59 -7.76 -18.04
N VAL A 174 11.59 -8.66 -17.97
CA VAL A 174 10.65 -8.89 -19.08
C VAL A 174 9.81 -7.63 -19.36
N THR A 175 9.33 -6.96 -18.31
CA THR A 175 8.60 -5.67 -18.46
C THR A 175 9.46 -4.63 -19.17
N ALA A 176 10.72 -4.47 -18.75
CA ALA A 176 11.65 -3.53 -19.38
C ALA A 176 11.92 -3.90 -20.85
N ALA A 177 12.07 -5.17 -21.17
CA ALA A 177 12.26 -5.63 -22.55
C ALA A 177 11.07 -5.27 -23.44
N ILE A 178 9.83 -5.50 -22.96
CA ILE A 178 8.62 -5.13 -23.71
C ILE A 178 8.58 -3.60 -23.95
N LEU A 179 8.85 -2.79 -22.91
CA LEU A 179 8.83 -1.33 -23.02
C LEU A 179 9.90 -0.75 -23.95
N ILE A 180 11.06 -1.41 -24.06
CA ILE A 180 12.12 -1.02 -25.00
C ILE A 180 11.72 -1.34 -26.45
N LEU A 181 11.04 -2.46 -26.67
CA LEU A 181 10.63 -2.92 -27.99
C LEU A 181 9.35 -2.25 -28.49
N ASP A 182 8.52 -1.73 -27.62
CA ASP A 182 7.23 -1.08 -27.94
C ASP A 182 7.13 0.31 -27.28
N GLU A 183 7.53 1.32 -28.05
CA GLU A 183 7.49 2.73 -27.63
C GLU A 183 6.06 3.22 -27.33
N GLN A 184 5.05 2.70 -28.06
CA GLN A 184 3.65 3.10 -27.83
C GLN A 184 3.19 2.66 -26.44
N THR A 185 3.49 1.41 -26.07
CA THR A 185 3.20 0.89 -24.73
C THR A 185 3.99 1.65 -23.66
N LEU A 186 5.26 2.00 -23.91
CA LEU A 186 6.04 2.81 -22.98
C LEU A 186 5.37 4.17 -22.71
N LEU A 187 4.99 4.89 -23.75
CA LEU A 187 4.35 6.20 -23.62
C LEU A 187 2.99 6.11 -22.91
N ALA A 188 2.20 5.08 -23.20
CA ALA A 188 0.90 4.86 -22.58
C ALA A 188 0.97 4.46 -21.10
N MET A 189 2.04 3.77 -20.68
CA MET A 189 2.17 3.18 -19.33
C MET A 189 3.11 3.94 -18.40
N ARG A 190 3.91 4.89 -18.88
CA ARG A 190 4.94 5.58 -18.09
C ARG A 190 4.44 6.20 -16.79
N THR A 191 3.28 6.87 -16.84
CA THR A 191 2.68 7.53 -15.68
C THR A 191 2.17 6.50 -14.67
N TRP A 192 1.45 5.48 -15.14
CA TRP A 192 0.94 4.43 -14.27
C TRP A 192 2.07 3.62 -13.60
N LEU A 193 3.15 3.30 -14.34
CA LEU A 193 4.32 2.59 -13.80
C LEU A 193 5.09 3.40 -12.75
N ALA A 194 5.00 4.72 -12.78
CA ALA A 194 5.56 5.58 -11.75
C ALA A 194 4.74 5.57 -10.43
N GLY A 195 3.55 4.98 -10.45
CA GLY A 195 2.61 4.98 -9.34
C GLY A 195 1.93 6.36 -9.19
N ASP A 196 0.79 6.55 -9.82
CA ASP A 196 0.12 7.84 -9.84
C ASP A 196 -1.36 7.72 -9.50
N LEU A 197 -1.88 8.75 -8.84
CA LEU A 197 -3.29 8.89 -8.48
C LEU A 197 -4.06 9.83 -9.42
N ALA A 198 -3.42 10.35 -10.48
CA ALA A 198 -4.06 11.22 -11.45
C ALA A 198 -4.93 10.44 -12.44
N GLY A 199 -6.00 11.07 -12.93
CA GLY A 199 -6.85 10.52 -13.99
C GLY A 199 -7.68 9.29 -13.62
N LEU A 200 -7.89 9.05 -12.34
CA LEU A 200 -8.73 7.95 -11.84
C LEU A 200 -10.22 8.27 -11.95
N ASN A 201 -11.02 7.22 -12.01
CA ASN A 201 -12.48 7.28 -11.99
C ASN A 201 -13.08 6.42 -10.88
N TRP A 202 -14.33 6.66 -10.53
CA TRP A 202 -15.04 5.94 -9.47
C TRP A 202 -15.17 4.44 -9.75
N SER A 203 -15.28 4.03 -11.01
CA SER A 203 -15.42 2.60 -11.36
C SER A 203 -14.16 1.80 -11.01
N THR A 204 -12.97 2.38 -11.20
CA THR A 204 -11.70 1.77 -10.78
C THR A 204 -11.65 1.58 -9.26
N LEU A 205 -12.07 2.59 -8.50
CA LEU A 205 -12.12 2.52 -7.04
C LEU A 205 -13.10 1.47 -6.54
N GLN A 206 -14.31 1.43 -7.11
CA GLN A 206 -15.33 0.44 -6.74
C GLN A 206 -14.85 -0.99 -6.99
N THR A 207 -14.16 -1.24 -8.10
CA THR A 207 -13.60 -2.56 -8.43
C THR A 207 -12.54 -2.97 -7.42
N ALA A 208 -11.70 -2.05 -6.98
CA ALA A 208 -10.63 -2.31 -6.01
C ALA A 208 -11.13 -2.42 -4.57
N LEU A 209 -12.26 -1.80 -4.24
CA LEU A 209 -12.82 -1.77 -2.89
C LEU A 209 -13.17 -3.17 -2.39
N VAL A 210 -13.75 -4.01 -3.25
CA VAL A 210 -14.19 -5.38 -2.87
C VAL A 210 -13.01 -6.23 -2.39
N PRO A 211 -11.93 -6.44 -3.17
CA PRO A 211 -10.78 -7.21 -2.70
C PRO A 211 -10.09 -6.56 -1.50
N ALA A 212 -10.06 -5.22 -1.40
CA ALA A 212 -9.50 -4.53 -0.24
C ALA A 212 -10.29 -4.84 1.05
N LEU A 213 -11.62 -4.81 1.01
CA LEU A 213 -12.47 -5.12 2.15
C LEU A 213 -12.37 -6.60 2.54
N ILE A 214 -12.34 -7.52 1.58
CA ILE A 214 -12.13 -8.95 1.84
C ILE A 214 -10.77 -9.16 2.51
N GLY A 215 -9.70 -8.57 1.96
CA GLY A 215 -8.35 -8.66 2.52
C GLY A 215 -8.26 -8.11 3.94
N LEU A 216 -8.90 -6.96 4.21
CA LEU A 216 -8.98 -6.38 5.54
C LEU A 216 -9.79 -7.28 6.50
N GLY A 217 -10.92 -7.82 6.06
CA GLY A 217 -11.74 -8.76 6.83
C GLY A 217 -10.95 -10.00 7.25
N VAL A 218 -10.26 -10.63 6.30
CA VAL A 218 -9.38 -11.78 6.58
C VAL A 218 -8.28 -11.39 7.58
N ALA A 219 -7.64 -10.23 7.39
CA ALA A 219 -6.60 -9.72 8.29
C ALA A 219 -7.08 -9.57 9.72
N LEU A 220 -8.26 -8.98 9.92
CA LEU A 220 -8.87 -8.79 11.23
C LEU A 220 -9.26 -10.13 11.89
N LEU A 221 -9.80 -11.06 11.11
CA LEU A 221 -10.16 -12.41 11.61
C LEU A 221 -8.96 -13.21 12.11
N ILE A 222 -7.80 -13.08 11.42
CA ILE A 222 -6.58 -13.82 11.81
C ILE A 222 -5.68 -13.03 12.78
N ALA A 223 -6.00 -11.77 13.09
CA ALA A 223 -5.19 -10.91 13.96
C ALA A 223 -4.80 -11.58 15.31
N PRO A 224 -5.71 -12.32 16.02
CA PRO A 224 -5.34 -13.02 17.23
C PRO A 224 -4.27 -14.10 17.01
N ARG A 225 -4.37 -14.85 15.91
CA ARG A 225 -3.41 -15.90 15.54
C ARG A 225 -2.07 -15.30 15.12
N LEU A 226 -2.08 -14.17 14.43
CA LEU A 226 -0.88 -13.41 14.05
C LEU A 226 -0.14 -12.87 15.27
N ASN A 227 -0.87 -12.44 16.31
CA ASN A 227 -0.28 -11.97 17.54
C ASN A 227 0.52 -13.08 18.25
N VAL A 228 -0.04 -14.29 18.24
CA VAL A 228 0.65 -15.48 18.77
C VAL A 228 1.82 -15.90 17.87
N LEU A 229 1.66 -15.83 16.54
CA LEU A 229 2.73 -16.11 15.57
C LEU A 229 3.95 -15.20 15.76
N ALA A 230 3.73 -13.94 16.15
CA ALA A 230 4.79 -12.99 16.44
C ALA A 230 5.74 -13.45 17.57
N LEU A 231 5.25 -14.28 18.51
CA LEU A 231 6.05 -14.86 19.60
C LEU A 231 6.99 -15.98 19.15
N GLY A 232 6.85 -16.46 17.92
CA GLY A 232 7.65 -17.53 17.32
C GLY A 232 6.90 -18.82 17.09
N ASP A 233 7.40 -19.61 16.12
CA ASP A 233 6.72 -20.83 15.63
C ASP A 233 6.52 -21.89 16.73
N LYS A 234 7.55 -22.12 17.55
CA LYS A 234 7.47 -23.11 18.64
C LYS A 234 6.41 -22.75 19.66
N VAL A 235 6.34 -21.48 20.03
CA VAL A 235 5.34 -20.96 20.99
C VAL A 235 3.94 -21.03 20.38
N ALA A 236 3.80 -20.62 19.10
CA ALA A 236 2.53 -20.63 18.41
C ALA A 236 1.96 -22.05 18.27
N LEU A 237 2.80 -23.03 17.95
CA LEU A 237 2.40 -24.45 17.92
C LEU A 237 1.96 -24.96 19.30
N GLY A 238 2.72 -24.63 20.36
CA GLY A 238 2.38 -25.00 21.74
C GLY A 238 1.05 -24.40 22.21
N LEU A 239 0.64 -23.26 21.66
CA LEU A 239 -0.65 -22.60 21.90
C LEU A 239 -1.76 -23.03 20.93
N GLY A 240 -1.53 -24.08 20.11
CA GLY A 240 -2.54 -24.64 19.20
C GLY A 240 -2.79 -23.86 17.92
N VAL A 241 -1.90 -22.92 17.53
CA VAL A 241 -2.05 -22.16 16.29
C VAL A 241 -1.55 -22.99 15.10
N ASN A 242 -2.42 -23.18 14.10
CA ASN A 242 -2.03 -23.77 12.83
C ASN A 242 -1.20 -22.76 12.01
N LEU A 243 0.13 -22.97 11.98
CA LEU A 243 1.08 -22.06 11.32
C LEU A 243 0.83 -21.93 9.81
N VAL A 244 0.59 -23.07 9.14
CA VAL A 244 0.38 -23.12 7.69
C VAL A 244 -0.87 -22.32 7.33
N GLN A 245 -1.99 -22.61 7.96
CA GLN A 245 -3.25 -21.92 7.71
C GLN A 245 -3.13 -20.42 8.01
N THR A 246 -2.51 -20.05 9.14
CA THR A 246 -2.36 -18.64 9.53
C THR A 246 -1.50 -17.86 8.54
N ARG A 247 -0.39 -18.46 8.08
CA ARG A 247 0.47 -17.84 7.06
C ARG A 247 -0.24 -17.74 5.71
N LEU A 248 -0.89 -18.80 5.24
CA LEU A 248 -1.62 -18.78 3.96
C LEU A 248 -2.72 -17.70 3.95
N LEU A 249 -3.53 -17.63 5.01
CA LEU A 249 -4.55 -16.57 5.12
C LEU A 249 -3.94 -15.18 5.21
N GLY A 250 -2.83 -15.03 5.93
CA GLY A 250 -2.09 -13.77 5.99
C GLY A 250 -1.57 -13.32 4.62
N LEU A 251 -0.98 -14.26 3.87
CA LEU A 251 -0.46 -14.02 2.54
C LEU A 251 -1.60 -13.73 1.53
N LEU A 252 -2.74 -14.40 1.65
CA LEU A 252 -3.94 -14.10 0.86
C LEU A 252 -4.43 -12.69 1.13
N ALA A 253 -4.53 -12.29 2.41
CA ALA A 253 -4.92 -10.93 2.77
C ALA A 253 -3.96 -9.87 2.21
N ILE A 254 -2.64 -10.11 2.29
CA ILE A 254 -1.62 -9.25 1.70
C ILE A 254 -1.81 -9.14 0.18
N GLY A 255 -2.00 -10.26 -0.51
CA GLY A 255 -2.23 -10.30 -1.95
C GLY A 255 -3.45 -9.49 -2.38
N LEU A 256 -4.58 -9.65 -1.66
CA LEU A 256 -5.82 -8.91 -1.94
C LEU A 256 -5.65 -7.39 -1.70
N LEU A 257 -5.02 -7.01 -0.58
CA LEU A 257 -4.79 -5.60 -0.25
C LEU A 257 -3.83 -4.93 -1.22
N CYS A 258 -2.70 -5.56 -1.51
CA CYS A 258 -1.73 -5.03 -2.47
C CYS A 258 -2.26 -5.05 -3.90
N GLY A 259 -2.97 -6.10 -4.30
CA GLY A 259 -3.62 -6.18 -5.60
C GLY A 259 -4.61 -5.03 -5.80
N ALA A 260 -5.44 -4.74 -4.79
CA ALA A 260 -6.35 -3.59 -4.80
C ALA A 260 -5.59 -2.25 -4.91
N ALA A 261 -4.52 -2.08 -4.14
CA ALA A 261 -3.71 -0.86 -4.16
C ALA A 261 -3.05 -0.62 -5.52
N VAL A 262 -2.42 -1.66 -6.10
CA VAL A 262 -1.74 -1.57 -7.41
C VAL A 262 -2.75 -1.37 -8.54
N ALA A 263 -3.92 -2.00 -8.44
CA ALA A 263 -5.00 -1.83 -9.41
C ALA A 263 -5.45 -0.35 -9.53
N VAL A 264 -5.48 0.38 -8.41
CA VAL A 264 -5.84 1.81 -8.36
C VAL A 264 -4.68 2.69 -8.78
N ALA A 265 -3.57 2.61 -8.06
CA ALA A 265 -2.51 3.61 -8.09
C ALA A 265 -1.26 3.18 -8.87
N GLY A 266 -1.24 1.97 -9.44
CA GLY A 266 -0.01 1.39 -9.95
C GLY A 266 0.96 0.98 -8.82
N PRO A 267 2.20 0.65 -9.17
CA PRO A 267 3.19 0.19 -8.20
C PRO A 267 3.69 1.32 -7.29
N ILE A 268 3.19 1.37 -6.05
CA ILE A 268 3.67 2.29 -5.00
C ILE A 268 4.46 1.49 -3.96
N GLY A 269 5.66 1.96 -3.61
CA GLY A 269 6.52 1.37 -2.59
C GLY A 269 6.61 2.20 -1.31
N PHE A 270 7.34 1.67 -0.32
CA PHE A 270 7.71 2.27 0.97
C PHE A 270 6.58 2.48 1.98
N VAL A 271 5.34 2.69 1.58
CA VAL A 271 4.20 2.85 2.52
C VAL A 271 4.08 1.64 3.44
N GLY A 272 4.12 0.42 2.86
CA GLY A 272 4.06 -0.84 3.60
C GLY A 272 5.25 -1.08 4.53
N LEU A 273 6.38 -0.43 4.29
CA LEU A 273 7.56 -0.48 5.15
C LEU A 273 7.42 0.48 6.34
N VAL A 274 7.06 1.72 6.07
CA VAL A 274 7.08 2.84 7.03
C VAL A 274 5.95 2.73 8.04
N VAL A 275 4.74 2.46 7.58
CA VAL A 275 3.52 2.46 8.40
C VAL A 275 3.62 1.53 9.62
N PRO A 276 4.04 0.26 9.48
CA PRO A 276 4.16 -0.63 10.64
C PRO A 276 5.16 -0.12 11.70
N HIS A 277 6.25 0.51 11.27
CA HIS A 277 7.24 1.09 12.18
C HIS A 277 6.65 2.25 12.98
N VAL A 278 5.89 3.13 12.32
CA VAL A 278 5.19 4.23 12.97
C VAL A 278 4.20 3.70 14.01
N VAL A 279 3.35 2.74 13.63
CA VAL A 279 2.31 2.19 14.51
C VAL A 279 2.92 1.47 15.71
N ARG A 280 3.90 0.58 15.50
CA ARG A 280 4.54 -0.17 16.58
C ARG A 280 5.31 0.73 17.54
N ARG A 281 5.99 1.74 17.01
CA ARG A 281 6.83 2.63 17.82
C ARG A 281 6.02 3.65 18.61
N LEU A 282 4.94 4.19 18.02
CA LEU A 282 4.18 5.28 18.62
C LEU A 282 3.01 4.80 19.48
N VAL A 283 2.38 3.65 19.12
CA VAL A 283 1.12 3.24 19.74
C VAL A 283 1.20 1.86 20.39
N THR A 284 1.36 0.77 19.61
CA THR A 284 1.24 -0.59 20.12
C THR A 284 1.96 -1.63 19.26
N GLU A 285 2.38 -2.71 19.93
CA GLU A 285 2.90 -3.93 19.27
C GLU A 285 1.82 -5.02 19.13
N ASP A 286 0.71 -4.88 19.83
CA ASP A 286 -0.43 -5.81 19.71
C ASP A 286 -1.06 -5.69 18.33
N ILE A 287 -1.01 -6.75 17.54
CA ILE A 287 -1.49 -6.79 16.15
C ILE A 287 -2.99 -6.49 16.06
N ARG A 288 -3.78 -6.86 17.08
CA ARG A 288 -5.23 -6.60 17.12
C ARG A 288 -5.56 -5.10 17.12
N LEU A 289 -4.70 -4.31 17.76
CA LEU A 289 -4.83 -2.86 17.84
C LEU A 289 -4.02 -2.17 16.75
N ALA A 290 -2.91 -2.77 16.33
CA ALA A 290 -2.04 -2.22 15.30
C ALA A 290 -2.70 -2.25 13.90
N LEU A 291 -3.48 -3.28 13.56
CA LEU A 291 -4.16 -3.38 12.27
C LEU A 291 -5.15 -2.22 12.01
N PRO A 292 -6.10 -1.92 12.92
CA PRO A 292 -7.00 -0.78 12.73
C PRO A 292 -6.27 0.57 12.66
N LEU A 293 -5.09 0.68 13.29
CA LEU A 293 -4.29 1.90 13.26
C LEU A 293 -3.41 2.00 12.00
N ALA A 294 -3.00 0.87 11.42
CA ALA A 294 -2.21 0.87 10.20
C ALA A 294 -2.96 1.43 9.00
N ALA A 295 -4.27 1.23 8.92
CA ALA A 295 -5.09 1.76 7.85
C ALA A 295 -5.10 3.31 7.82
N PRO A 296 -5.50 4.04 8.87
CA PRO A 296 -5.49 5.51 8.83
C PRO A 296 -4.07 6.09 8.79
N VAL A 297 -3.06 5.44 9.36
CA VAL A 297 -1.66 5.90 9.22
C VAL A 297 -1.19 5.77 7.76
N GLY A 298 -1.50 4.65 7.09
CA GLY A 298 -1.17 4.45 5.69
C GLY A 298 -1.92 5.41 4.77
N ALA A 299 -3.21 5.62 5.01
CA ALA A 299 -4.01 6.61 4.31
C ALA A 299 -3.42 8.02 4.45
N LEU A 300 -3.10 8.43 5.68
CA LEU A 300 -2.49 9.73 5.96
C LEU A 300 -1.14 9.89 5.26
N ALA A 301 -0.28 8.87 5.31
CA ALA A 301 1.02 8.90 4.66
C ALA A 301 0.90 9.13 3.15
N LEU A 302 -0.05 8.44 2.49
CA LEU A 302 -0.24 8.58 1.05
C LEU A 302 -0.93 9.89 0.66
N VAL A 303 -1.90 10.37 1.46
CA VAL A 303 -2.52 11.70 1.27
C VAL A 303 -1.46 12.80 1.37
N LEU A 304 -0.57 12.75 2.37
CA LEU A 304 0.50 13.74 2.52
C LEU A 304 1.53 13.64 1.39
N ALA A 305 1.88 12.44 0.94
CA ALA A 305 2.76 12.23 -0.20
C ALA A 305 2.14 12.80 -1.50
N ASP A 306 0.84 12.62 -1.71
CA ASP A 306 0.15 13.15 -2.88
C ASP A 306 0.01 14.68 -2.84
N ILE A 307 -0.23 15.27 -1.66
CA ILE A 307 -0.17 16.74 -1.49
C ILE A 307 1.21 17.25 -1.88
N ALA A 308 2.27 16.63 -1.35
CA ALA A 308 3.64 17.02 -1.65
C ALA A 308 3.97 16.86 -3.15
N ALA A 309 3.54 15.76 -3.77
CA ALA A 309 3.74 15.48 -5.19
C ALA A 309 3.14 16.56 -6.10
N ARG A 310 2.00 17.14 -5.70
CA ARG A 310 1.29 18.19 -6.45
C ARG A 310 1.75 19.62 -6.15
N THR A 311 2.45 19.83 -5.05
CA THR A 311 2.78 21.20 -4.60
C THR A 311 4.25 21.56 -4.74
N LEU A 312 5.17 20.58 -4.62
CA LEU A 312 6.61 20.86 -4.60
C LEU A 312 7.18 21.41 -5.92
N VAL A 313 6.61 21.00 -7.05
CA VAL A 313 7.10 21.37 -8.40
C VAL A 313 5.99 22.04 -9.22
N ALA A 314 5.00 22.62 -8.55
CA ALA A 314 3.90 23.29 -9.24
C ALA A 314 4.40 24.31 -10.28
N PRO A 315 3.78 24.40 -11.47
CA PRO A 315 2.51 23.79 -11.87
C PRO A 315 2.61 22.34 -12.36
N GLN A 316 3.79 21.76 -12.46
CA GLN A 316 3.97 20.35 -12.79
C GLN A 316 3.65 19.48 -11.58
N GLU A 317 3.16 18.25 -11.83
CA GLU A 317 2.90 17.26 -10.78
C GLU A 317 3.90 16.11 -10.88
N LEU A 318 4.43 15.69 -9.74
CA LEU A 318 5.21 14.46 -9.64
C LEU A 318 4.27 13.27 -9.44
N ALA A 319 4.67 12.08 -9.91
CA ALA A 319 3.95 10.87 -9.56
C ALA A 319 4.01 10.62 -8.04
N THR A 320 2.87 10.24 -7.45
CA THR A 320 2.77 10.00 -6.00
C THR A 320 3.75 8.91 -5.53
N GLY A 321 3.98 7.87 -6.36
CA GLY A 321 4.94 6.80 -6.09
C GLY A 321 6.39 7.29 -6.06
N ALA A 322 6.76 8.23 -6.93
CA ALA A 322 8.07 8.86 -6.87
C ALA A 322 8.25 9.64 -5.57
N MET A 323 7.20 10.34 -5.09
CA MET A 323 7.25 11.07 -3.84
C MET A 323 7.36 10.15 -2.62
N THR A 324 6.61 9.03 -2.61
CA THR A 324 6.74 8.03 -1.53
C THR A 324 8.13 7.39 -1.51
N ALA A 325 8.76 7.17 -2.66
CA ALA A 325 10.12 6.66 -2.75
C ALA A 325 11.16 7.67 -2.25
N LEU A 326 11.01 8.94 -2.62
CA LEU A 326 11.92 10.02 -2.22
C LEU A 326 11.95 10.23 -0.71
N VAL A 327 10.82 10.11 -0.04
CA VAL A 327 10.73 10.19 1.44
C VAL A 327 11.03 8.84 2.09
N GLY A 328 10.56 7.76 1.51
CA GLY A 328 10.64 6.42 2.08
C GLY A 328 12.05 5.82 2.06
N ALA A 329 12.83 6.05 0.99
CA ALA A 329 14.17 5.51 0.87
C ALA A 329 15.15 6.05 1.94
N PRO A 330 15.24 7.36 2.22
CA PRO A 330 16.06 7.88 3.32
C PRO A 330 15.60 7.35 4.68
N LEU A 331 14.28 7.26 4.89
CA LEU A 331 13.74 6.75 6.14
C LEU A 331 14.06 5.25 6.31
N PHE A 332 14.00 4.47 5.22
CA PHE A 332 14.43 3.07 5.23
C PHE A 332 15.90 2.91 5.62
N ILE A 333 16.79 3.69 5.02
CA ILE A 333 18.22 3.68 5.35
C ILE A 333 18.43 3.98 6.83
N PHE A 334 17.74 4.98 7.36
CA PHE A 334 17.82 5.35 8.77
C PHE A 334 17.30 4.23 9.70
N ILE A 335 16.20 3.58 9.35
CA ILE A 335 15.64 2.44 10.10
C ILE A 335 16.61 1.26 10.03
N ALA A 336 17.06 0.89 8.84
CA ALA A 336 18.00 -0.22 8.64
C ALA A 336 19.31 -0.03 9.41
N ALA A 337 19.89 1.17 9.37
CA ALA A 337 21.11 1.49 10.11
C ALA A 337 20.97 1.34 11.63
N ARG A 338 19.75 1.47 12.17
CA ARG A 338 19.46 1.24 13.60
C ARG A 338 19.27 -0.23 13.97
N PHE A 339 18.85 -1.07 13.02
CA PHE A 339 18.67 -2.50 13.26
C PHE A 339 19.99 -3.29 13.19
N PHE A 340 21.00 -2.77 12.50
CA PHE A 340 22.31 -3.40 12.37
C PHE A 340 23.36 -2.89 13.41
N LYS A 341 22.95 -2.04 14.35
CA LYS A 341 23.71 -1.67 15.55
C LYS A 341 23.21 -2.45 16.76
#